data_c5db40beddb0b7ab04c263769385b36c
#
_entry.id   c5db40beddb0b7ab04c263769385b36c
#
_cell.length_a   1.000
_cell.length_b   1.000
_cell.length_c   1.000
_cell.angle_alpha   90.00
_cell.angle_beta   90.00
_cell.angle_gamma   90.00
#
_symmetry.space_group_name_H-M   'P 1'
#
loop_
_entity.id
_entity.type
_entity.pdbx_description
1 polymer ?
#
loop_
_entity_poly.entity_id
_entity_poly.type
_entity_poly.pdbx_seq_one_letter_code
_entity_poly.pdbx_strand_id
1 'polypeptide(L)'
;MRLADAMAGAGVDPSGVGRAPEWLGRLRGFLELHVDQTPDLDRFAVVRALAARMRVQADLYGRADHAGTTRPHERSDALLRAAILIVAAHQRATEDMVVTASRMLVEPNALTTIASHVRLWLDARSENPSALTAWFQDLPEGAELSVAARSDGVEFDRALRGALGDPEGIMCFAGHDAGILAMKIPAAMVLTRNPSGISHSPEEAADLDDAAAAATAILEVVR
;
A
#
# COMPACT_ATOMS: atom_id res chain seq x y z
N MET A 1 20.58 10.61 -8.70
CA MET A 1 20.84 11.56 -7.58
C MET A 1 20.41 10.87 -6.29
N ARG A 2 21.25 10.81 -5.26
CA ARG A 2 20.89 10.25 -3.96
C ARG A 2 20.09 11.28 -3.15
N LEU A 3 19.27 10.83 -2.20
CA LEU A 3 18.46 11.71 -1.35
C LEU A 3 19.33 12.75 -0.62
N ALA A 4 20.44 12.32 -0.04
CA ALA A 4 21.38 13.21 0.66
C ALA A 4 21.92 14.34 -0.24
N ASP A 5 22.20 14.03 -1.52
CA ASP A 5 22.71 15.04 -2.47
C ASP A 5 21.61 16.07 -2.82
N ALA A 6 20.35 15.59 -2.95
CA ALA A 6 19.20 16.47 -3.20
C ALA A 6 18.90 17.38 -1.99
N MET A 7 18.99 16.86 -0.78
CA MET A 7 18.82 17.61 0.46
C MET A 7 19.89 18.69 0.62
N ALA A 8 21.16 18.32 0.44
CA ALA A 8 22.26 19.28 0.50
C ALA A 8 22.11 20.40 -0.55
N GLY A 9 21.68 20.04 -1.77
CA GLY A 9 21.38 21.01 -2.84
C GLY A 9 20.23 21.97 -2.49
N ALA A 10 19.29 21.53 -1.65
CA ALA A 10 18.18 22.33 -1.13
C ALA A 10 18.52 23.08 0.17
N GLY A 11 19.76 23.00 0.64
CA GLY A 11 20.20 23.64 1.89
C GLY A 11 19.72 22.94 3.17
N VAL A 12 19.30 21.67 3.06
CA VAL A 12 18.85 20.83 4.18
C VAL A 12 19.99 19.90 4.60
N ASP A 13 20.31 19.85 5.89
CA ASP A 13 21.33 18.95 6.42
C ASP A 13 20.85 17.48 6.38
N PRO A 14 21.46 16.61 5.57
CA PRO A 14 21.08 15.21 5.49
C PRO A 14 21.32 14.42 6.79
N SER A 15 22.21 14.88 7.66
CA SER A 15 22.51 14.20 8.93
C SER A 15 21.36 14.31 9.94
N GLY A 16 20.46 15.28 9.76
CA GLY A 16 19.25 15.46 10.55
C GLY A 16 18.10 14.52 10.19
N VAL A 17 18.24 13.74 9.12
CA VAL A 17 17.23 12.77 8.70
C VAL A 17 17.36 11.49 9.51
N GLY A 18 16.30 11.10 10.19
CA GLY A 18 16.28 9.87 10.97
C GLY A 18 15.06 9.77 11.88
N ARG A 19 15.07 8.76 12.72
CA ARG A 19 14.04 8.60 13.75
C ARG A 19 14.29 9.58 14.88
N ALA A 20 13.23 10.29 15.27
CA ALA A 20 13.23 11.22 16.42
C ALA A 20 12.25 10.71 17.51
N PRO A 21 12.54 9.56 18.17
CA PRO A 21 11.64 8.93 19.13
C PRO A 21 11.35 9.79 20.35
N GLU A 22 12.22 10.76 20.67
CA GLU A 22 12.05 11.71 21.75
C GLU A 22 10.83 12.64 21.57
N TRP A 23 10.39 12.85 20.36
CA TRP A 23 9.17 13.63 20.10
C TRP A 23 7.91 12.88 20.48
N LEU A 24 7.89 11.54 20.36
CA LEU A 24 6.71 10.73 20.67
C LEU A 24 6.26 10.88 22.12
N GLY A 25 7.20 10.99 23.05
CA GLY A 25 6.90 11.20 24.48
C GLY A 25 6.29 12.57 24.80
N ARG A 26 6.27 13.52 23.85
CA ARG A 26 5.68 14.85 23.97
C ARG A 26 4.28 14.94 23.37
N LEU A 27 3.89 13.95 22.57
CA LEU A 27 2.58 13.92 21.90
C LEU A 27 1.57 13.20 22.79
N ARG A 28 0.39 13.78 22.95
CA ARG A 28 -0.76 13.14 23.63
C ARG A 28 -1.53 12.23 22.70
N GLY A 29 -1.46 12.47 21.40
CA GLY A 29 -2.10 11.70 20.34
C GLY A 29 -1.76 12.26 18.98
N PHE A 30 -2.25 11.61 17.93
CA PHE A 30 -2.08 12.03 16.54
C PHE A 30 -3.43 11.93 15.81
N LEU A 31 -3.81 13.01 15.15
CA LEU A 31 -5.01 13.08 14.32
C LEU A 31 -4.61 13.41 12.88
N GLU A 32 -5.05 12.60 11.93
CA GLU A 32 -4.78 12.77 10.49
C GLU A 32 -6.08 13.06 9.75
N LEU A 33 -6.08 14.11 8.94
CA LEU A 33 -7.10 14.36 7.92
C LEU A 33 -6.50 14.04 6.55
N HIS A 34 -7.17 13.17 5.81
CA HIS A 34 -6.72 12.78 4.49
C HIS A 34 -7.90 12.75 3.50
N VAL A 35 -7.62 12.93 2.20
CA VAL A 35 -8.63 12.71 1.16
C VAL A 35 -8.94 11.22 1.05
N ASP A 36 -10.22 10.87 0.87
CA ASP A 36 -10.59 9.49 0.56
C ASP A 36 -10.04 9.07 -0.82
N GLN A 37 -9.79 7.80 -0.97
CA GLN A 37 -9.25 7.20 -2.19
C GLN A 37 -10.27 6.28 -2.88
N THR A 38 -11.55 6.42 -2.45
CA THR A 38 -12.73 5.78 -3.04
C THR A 38 -13.82 6.81 -3.29
N PRO A 39 -14.83 6.51 -4.12
CA PRO A 39 -15.99 7.40 -4.31
C PRO A 39 -17.11 7.18 -3.28
N ASP A 40 -16.88 6.36 -2.24
CA ASP A 40 -17.95 5.77 -1.45
C ASP A 40 -18.45 6.68 -0.33
N LEU A 41 -17.73 7.75 0.00
CA LEU A 41 -18.12 8.68 1.05
C LEU A 41 -19.11 9.73 0.54
N ASP A 42 -20.24 9.88 1.26
CA ASP A 42 -21.18 10.97 1.04
C ASP A 42 -20.67 12.31 1.60
N ARG A 43 -19.77 12.28 2.59
CA ARG A 43 -19.20 13.48 3.23
C ARG A 43 -17.78 13.23 3.74
N PHE A 44 -17.61 13.03 5.04
CA PHE A 44 -16.37 12.58 5.67
C PHE A 44 -16.69 11.41 6.61
N ALA A 45 -15.68 10.58 6.89
CA ALA A 45 -15.82 9.45 7.79
C ALA A 45 -14.62 9.31 8.73
N VAL A 46 -14.88 8.82 9.95
CA VAL A 46 -13.83 8.41 10.89
C VAL A 46 -13.35 7.02 10.50
N VAL A 47 -12.03 6.82 10.47
CA VAL A 47 -11.44 5.53 10.14
C VAL A 47 -11.32 4.67 11.40
N ARG A 48 -11.89 3.45 11.35
CA ARG A 48 -11.79 2.46 12.44
C ARG A 48 -10.40 1.81 12.48
N ALA A 49 -9.94 1.36 11.32
CA ALA A 49 -8.69 0.61 11.22
C ALA A 49 -8.09 0.72 9.81
N LEU A 50 -6.81 0.46 9.72
CA LEU A 50 -6.13 0.20 8.45
C LEU A 50 -6.05 -1.31 8.21
N ALA A 51 -6.33 -1.73 6.98
CA ALA A 51 -6.26 -3.12 6.57
C ALA A 51 -4.82 -3.68 6.68
N ALA A 52 -4.73 -4.97 6.91
CA ALA A 52 -3.48 -5.70 6.80
C ALA A 52 -2.94 -5.67 5.37
N ARG A 53 -1.62 -5.68 5.23
CA ARG A 53 -0.93 -5.63 3.93
C ARG A 53 0.23 -6.60 3.90
N MET A 54 0.39 -7.27 2.76
CA MET A 54 1.57 -8.08 2.46
C MET A 54 2.09 -7.71 1.07
N ARG A 55 3.38 -7.36 0.98
CA ARG A 55 4.09 -7.22 -0.28
C ARG A 55 4.97 -8.43 -0.51
N VAL A 56 4.77 -9.08 -1.64
CA VAL A 56 5.54 -10.25 -2.06
C VAL A 56 6.43 -9.84 -3.22
N GLN A 57 7.71 -10.16 -3.13
CA GLN A 57 8.62 -10.16 -4.27
C GLN A 57 8.72 -11.59 -4.79
N ALA A 58 8.59 -11.74 -6.09
CA ALA A 58 8.75 -13.00 -6.81
C ALA A 58 9.86 -12.86 -7.84
N ASP A 59 10.88 -13.72 -7.76
CA ASP A 59 11.90 -13.86 -8.78
C ASP A 59 11.62 -15.12 -9.60
N LEU A 60 11.45 -14.96 -10.92
CA LEU A 60 11.17 -16.02 -11.86
C LEU A 60 12.31 -16.12 -12.87
N TYR A 61 12.85 -17.31 -13.00
CA TYR A 61 13.99 -17.58 -13.87
C TYR A 61 13.60 -18.39 -15.08
N GLY A 62 14.22 -18.08 -16.18
CA GLY A 62 14.09 -18.77 -17.46
C GLY A 62 15.44 -18.82 -18.18
N ARG A 63 15.39 -18.86 -19.51
CA ARG A 63 16.59 -18.84 -20.36
C ARG A 63 16.38 -17.86 -21.52
N ALA A 64 17.31 -16.91 -21.64
CA ALA A 64 17.31 -16.04 -22.81
C ALA A 64 17.60 -16.85 -24.08
N ASP A 65 16.78 -16.68 -25.09
CA ASP A 65 16.88 -17.37 -26.36
C ASP A 65 16.16 -16.57 -27.46
N HIS A 66 16.32 -16.96 -28.72
CA HIS A 66 15.73 -16.22 -29.84
C HIS A 66 14.20 -16.40 -29.88
N ALA A 67 13.45 -15.29 -29.86
CA ALA A 67 11.98 -15.33 -29.77
C ALA A 67 11.30 -16.01 -30.96
N GLY A 68 11.86 -15.99 -32.16
CA GLY A 68 11.29 -16.55 -33.38
C GLY A 68 11.73 -17.97 -33.73
N THR A 69 12.94 -18.39 -33.31
CA THR A 69 13.51 -19.70 -33.73
C THR A 69 13.49 -20.76 -32.64
N THR A 70 13.40 -20.38 -31.36
CA THR A 70 13.30 -21.35 -30.26
C THR A 70 11.94 -22.02 -30.26
N ARG A 71 11.92 -23.34 -30.36
CA ARG A 71 10.68 -24.12 -30.42
C ARG A 71 9.91 -24.04 -29.11
N PRO A 72 8.55 -24.15 -29.11
CA PRO A 72 7.74 -24.01 -27.90
C PRO A 72 8.18 -24.90 -26.72
N HIS A 73 8.53 -26.17 -27.00
CA HIS A 73 8.94 -27.13 -25.96
C HIS A 73 10.36 -26.94 -25.43
N GLU A 74 11.16 -26.10 -26.07
CA GLU A 74 12.53 -25.73 -25.66
C GLU A 74 12.58 -24.44 -24.85
N ARG A 75 11.46 -23.69 -24.80
CA ARG A 75 11.39 -22.38 -24.14
C ARG A 75 11.36 -22.51 -22.62
N SER A 76 12.15 -21.68 -21.97
CA SER A 76 12.05 -21.41 -20.55
C SER A 76 11.83 -19.91 -20.37
N ASP A 77 10.57 -19.47 -20.43
CA ASP A 77 10.16 -18.08 -20.51
C ASP A 77 9.74 -17.56 -19.13
N ALA A 78 10.58 -16.71 -18.53
CA ALA A 78 10.31 -16.11 -17.23
C ALA A 78 9.12 -15.15 -17.25
N LEU A 79 8.89 -14.45 -18.39
CA LEU A 79 7.78 -13.49 -18.50
C LEU A 79 6.43 -14.19 -18.59
N LEU A 80 6.36 -15.31 -19.34
CA LEU A 80 5.16 -16.14 -19.36
C LEU A 80 4.82 -16.68 -17.96
N ARG A 81 5.81 -17.15 -17.20
CA ARG A 81 5.62 -17.60 -15.81
C ARG A 81 5.14 -16.47 -14.91
N ALA A 82 5.66 -15.25 -15.08
CA ALA A 82 5.21 -14.08 -14.33
C ALA A 82 3.74 -13.73 -14.63
N ALA A 83 3.34 -13.80 -15.91
CA ALA A 83 1.94 -13.58 -16.30
C ALA A 83 1.01 -14.63 -15.66
N ILE A 84 1.40 -15.90 -15.63
CA ILE A 84 0.65 -16.98 -14.97
C ILE A 84 0.55 -16.72 -13.46
N LEU A 85 1.64 -16.33 -12.81
CA LEU A 85 1.64 -16.00 -11.39
C LEU A 85 0.71 -14.82 -11.07
N ILE A 86 0.70 -13.76 -11.88
CA ILE A 86 -0.20 -12.61 -11.71
C ILE A 86 -1.67 -13.07 -11.77
N VAL A 87 -2.05 -13.83 -12.79
CA VAL A 87 -3.41 -14.34 -12.93
C VAL A 87 -3.78 -15.24 -11.75
N ALA A 88 -2.88 -16.15 -11.37
CA ALA A 88 -3.09 -17.04 -10.24
C ALA A 88 -3.24 -16.29 -8.91
N ALA A 89 -2.44 -15.25 -8.68
CA ALA A 89 -2.51 -14.43 -7.47
C ALA A 89 -3.88 -13.71 -7.35
N HIS A 90 -4.41 -13.18 -8.46
CA HIS A 90 -5.74 -12.58 -8.50
C HIS A 90 -6.86 -13.61 -8.30
N GLN A 91 -6.78 -14.77 -8.92
CA GLN A 91 -7.80 -15.84 -8.80
C GLN A 91 -7.89 -16.43 -7.39
N ARG A 92 -6.82 -16.33 -6.60
CA ARG A 92 -6.75 -16.80 -5.21
C ARG A 92 -7.13 -15.74 -4.18
N ALA A 93 -7.37 -14.51 -4.61
CA ALA A 93 -7.88 -13.47 -3.73
C ALA A 93 -9.31 -13.80 -3.29
N THR A 94 -9.61 -13.60 -2.01
CA THR A 94 -10.97 -13.65 -1.47
C THR A 94 -11.73 -12.36 -1.81
N GLU A 95 -13.05 -12.34 -1.60
CA GLU A 95 -13.87 -11.13 -1.83
C GLU A 95 -13.38 -9.92 -1.00
N ASP A 96 -12.84 -10.18 0.20
CA ASP A 96 -12.32 -9.15 1.11
C ASP A 96 -10.84 -8.82 0.86
N MET A 97 -10.27 -9.29 -0.25
CA MET A 97 -8.85 -9.11 -0.55
C MET A 97 -8.64 -8.35 -1.86
N VAL A 98 -7.81 -7.32 -1.79
CA VAL A 98 -7.33 -6.60 -2.98
C VAL A 98 -5.90 -7.07 -3.29
N VAL A 99 -5.66 -7.51 -4.53
CA VAL A 99 -4.33 -7.94 -5.00
C VAL A 99 -3.95 -7.14 -6.23
N THR A 100 -2.74 -6.58 -6.24
CA THR A 100 -2.21 -5.79 -7.35
C THR A 100 -0.80 -6.25 -7.72
N ALA A 101 -0.55 -6.52 -9.01
CA ALA A 101 0.79 -6.60 -9.56
C ALA A 101 1.33 -5.17 -9.74
N SER A 102 2.09 -4.68 -8.77
CA SER A 102 2.40 -3.25 -8.64
C SER A 102 3.68 -2.83 -9.37
N ARG A 103 4.59 -3.76 -9.63
CA ARG A 103 5.86 -3.50 -10.30
C ARG A 103 6.42 -4.75 -10.93
N MET A 104 7.06 -4.62 -12.11
CA MET A 104 7.75 -5.71 -12.78
C MET A 104 9.04 -5.21 -13.44
N LEU A 105 10.11 -5.98 -13.33
CA LEU A 105 11.37 -5.83 -14.06
C LEU A 105 11.60 -7.06 -14.90
N VAL A 106 11.98 -6.90 -16.15
CA VAL A 106 12.16 -7.97 -17.13
C VAL A 106 13.57 -7.92 -17.70
N GLU A 107 14.26 -9.06 -17.78
CA GLU A 107 15.59 -9.18 -18.36
C GLU A 107 15.69 -10.36 -19.33
N PRO A 108 16.33 -10.15 -20.51
CA PRO A 108 16.52 -8.88 -21.17
C PRO A 108 15.17 -8.35 -21.65
N ASN A 109 14.89 -7.08 -21.48
CA ASN A 109 13.66 -6.44 -21.97
C ASN A 109 13.82 -6.07 -23.45
N ALA A 110 13.81 -7.07 -24.33
CA ALA A 110 14.10 -6.95 -25.76
C ALA A 110 13.04 -7.66 -26.63
N LEU A 111 12.74 -7.09 -27.79
CA LEU A 111 11.66 -7.56 -28.69
C LEU A 111 11.92 -8.94 -29.31
N THR A 112 13.17 -9.35 -29.45
CA THR A 112 13.55 -10.59 -30.17
C THR A 112 14.09 -11.68 -29.24
N THR A 113 13.99 -11.49 -27.94
CA THR A 113 14.59 -12.40 -26.95
C THR A 113 13.56 -12.84 -25.91
N ILE A 114 13.53 -14.15 -25.61
CA ILE A 114 12.78 -14.74 -24.52
C ILE A 114 13.36 -14.22 -23.19
N ALA A 115 12.51 -13.83 -22.24
CA ALA A 115 12.96 -13.34 -20.95
C ALA A 115 13.62 -14.45 -20.11
N SER A 116 14.82 -14.17 -19.59
CA SER A 116 15.55 -15.09 -18.69
C SER A 116 15.31 -14.83 -17.21
N HIS A 117 14.88 -13.62 -16.85
CA HIS A 117 14.55 -13.28 -15.47
C HIS A 117 13.45 -12.24 -15.43
N VAL A 118 12.52 -12.42 -14.50
CA VAL A 118 11.51 -11.44 -14.14
C VAL A 118 11.48 -11.30 -12.63
N ARG A 119 11.55 -10.06 -12.15
CA ARG A 119 11.25 -9.70 -10.78
C ARG A 119 9.93 -8.98 -10.73
N LEU A 120 8.99 -9.54 -9.99
CA LEU A 120 7.62 -9.06 -9.84
C LEU A 120 7.34 -8.71 -8.37
N TRP A 121 6.57 -7.64 -8.14
CA TRP A 121 6.02 -7.31 -6.83
C TRP A 121 4.51 -7.37 -6.85
N LEU A 122 3.94 -8.12 -5.91
CA LEU A 122 2.52 -8.20 -5.62
C LEU A 122 2.26 -7.43 -4.31
N ASP A 123 1.23 -6.57 -4.30
CA ASP A 123 0.70 -5.92 -3.08
C ASP A 123 -0.68 -6.51 -2.80
N ALA A 124 -0.83 -7.19 -1.68
CA ALA A 124 -2.09 -7.78 -1.24
C ALA A 124 -2.55 -7.12 0.06
N ARG A 125 -3.85 -6.82 0.17
CA ARG A 125 -4.47 -6.19 1.35
C ARG A 125 -5.77 -6.89 1.69
N SER A 126 -6.04 -7.04 3.00
CA SER A 126 -7.25 -7.66 3.52
C SER A 126 -7.54 -7.14 4.93
N GLU A 127 -8.80 -7.11 5.35
CA GLU A 127 -9.15 -6.89 6.75
C GLU A 127 -8.65 -8.01 7.65
N ASN A 128 -8.49 -9.22 7.10
CA ASN A 128 -8.03 -10.40 7.82
C ASN A 128 -6.55 -10.73 7.52
N PRO A 129 -5.61 -10.51 8.47
CA PRO A 129 -4.20 -10.83 8.29
C PRO A 129 -3.93 -12.31 7.99
N SER A 130 -4.78 -13.22 8.50
CA SER A 130 -4.65 -14.67 8.26
C SER A 130 -4.98 -15.03 6.81
N ALA A 131 -5.90 -14.32 6.18
CA ALA A 131 -6.22 -14.51 4.76
C ALA A 131 -5.02 -14.18 3.86
N LEU A 132 -4.25 -13.13 4.18
CA LEU A 132 -3.00 -12.81 3.46
C LEU A 132 -1.96 -13.92 3.59
N THR A 133 -1.86 -14.53 4.76
CA THR A 133 -0.93 -15.67 4.99
C THR A 133 -1.35 -16.88 4.17
N ALA A 134 -2.64 -17.23 4.18
CA ALA A 134 -3.19 -18.34 3.40
C ALA A 134 -3.02 -18.10 1.88
N TRP A 135 -3.34 -16.89 1.42
CA TRP A 135 -3.14 -16.49 0.03
C TRP A 135 -1.68 -16.64 -0.40
N PHE A 136 -0.73 -16.16 0.40
CA PHE A 136 0.70 -16.29 0.10
C PHE A 136 1.16 -17.76 0.01
N GLN A 137 0.66 -18.62 0.92
CA GLN A 137 0.99 -20.05 0.94
C GLN A 137 0.39 -20.82 -0.24
N ASP A 138 -0.73 -20.32 -0.80
CA ASP A 138 -1.42 -20.94 -1.94
C ASP A 138 -0.89 -20.44 -3.31
N LEU A 139 0.07 -19.50 -3.33
CA LEU A 139 0.67 -19.07 -4.59
C LEU A 139 1.39 -20.25 -5.29
N PRO A 140 1.30 -20.31 -6.64
CA PRO A 140 1.85 -21.47 -7.37
C PRO A 140 3.38 -21.53 -7.24
N GLU A 141 3.88 -22.76 -7.24
CA GLU A 141 5.31 -23.04 -7.31
C GLU A 141 5.94 -22.53 -8.61
N GLY A 142 7.28 -22.40 -8.63
CA GLY A 142 8.06 -22.03 -9.82
C GLY A 142 8.57 -20.58 -9.80
N ALA A 143 8.33 -19.85 -8.72
CA ALA A 143 8.97 -18.57 -8.41
C ALA A 143 9.70 -18.65 -7.06
N GLU A 144 10.80 -17.92 -6.92
CA GLU A 144 11.40 -17.65 -5.61
C GLU A 144 10.61 -16.52 -4.95
N LEU A 145 9.76 -16.88 -3.97
CA LEU A 145 8.89 -15.95 -3.26
C LEU A 145 9.54 -15.46 -1.97
N SER A 146 9.45 -14.17 -1.71
CA SER A 146 9.85 -13.56 -0.44
C SER A 146 8.88 -12.47 -0.02
N VAL A 147 8.66 -12.33 1.30
CA VAL A 147 7.84 -11.24 1.86
C VAL A 147 8.72 -10.00 1.99
N ALA A 148 8.53 -9.04 1.09
CA ALA A 148 9.28 -7.78 1.08
C ALA A 148 8.82 -6.79 2.16
N ALA A 149 7.53 -6.83 2.53
CA ALA A 149 6.97 -6.06 3.62
C ALA A 149 5.66 -6.68 4.11
N ARG A 150 5.38 -6.55 5.42
CA ARG A 150 4.14 -7.00 6.04
C ARG A 150 3.68 -6.00 7.10
N SER A 151 2.37 -5.81 7.20
CA SER A 151 1.67 -5.16 8.30
C SER A 151 0.40 -5.94 8.58
N ASP A 152 0.13 -6.23 9.84
CA ASP A 152 -1.09 -6.94 10.24
C ASP A 152 -2.30 -5.99 10.38
N GLY A 153 -2.16 -4.76 9.88
CA GLY A 153 -3.14 -3.70 10.06
C GLY A 153 -2.99 -3.03 11.41
N VAL A 154 -3.84 -2.05 11.69
CA VAL A 154 -3.88 -1.37 12.98
C VAL A 154 -5.27 -0.80 13.23
N GLU A 155 -5.80 -0.99 14.43
CA GLU A 155 -7.02 -0.34 14.88
C GLU A 155 -6.68 0.99 15.55
N PHE A 156 -7.43 2.03 15.22
CA PHE A 156 -7.27 3.35 15.82
C PHE A 156 -7.93 3.45 17.20
N ASP A 157 -7.46 4.42 17.99
CA ASP A 157 -7.92 4.62 19.35
C ASP A 157 -9.43 4.88 19.42
N ARG A 158 -10.16 4.07 20.19
CA ARG A 158 -11.62 4.13 20.27
C ARG A 158 -12.13 5.41 20.93
N ALA A 159 -11.39 5.95 21.91
CA ALA A 159 -11.79 7.17 22.58
C ALA A 159 -11.67 8.37 21.64
N LEU A 160 -10.59 8.46 20.87
CA LEU A 160 -10.43 9.49 19.85
C LEU A 160 -11.48 9.36 18.73
N ARG A 161 -11.79 8.16 18.26
CA ARG A 161 -12.86 7.93 17.29
C ARG A 161 -14.23 8.36 17.82
N GLY A 162 -14.53 8.03 19.10
CA GLY A 162 -15.74 8.48 19.76
C GLY A 162 -15.83 10.00 19.90
N ALA A 163 -14.71 10.66 20.23
CA ALA A 163 -14.64 12.13 20.29
C ALA A 163 -14.83 12.78 18.91
N LEU A 164 -14.44 12.10 17.82
CA LEU A 164 -14.71 12.53 16.44
C LEU A 164 -16.15 12.23 15.97
N GLY A 165 -16.98 11.62 16.82
CA GLY A 165 -18.41 11.39 16.57
C GLY A 165 -18.79 10.03 15.99
N ASP A 166 -17.79 9.16 15.67
CA ASP A 166 -18.05 7.81 15.17
C ASP A 166 -17.07 6.78 15.75
N PRO A 167 -17.43 6.10 16.88
CA PRO A 167 -16.58 5.11 17.50
C PRO A 167 -16.44 3.82 16.69
N GLU A 168 -17.36 3.53 15.78
CA GLU A 168 -17.34 2.32 14.93
C GLU A 168 -16.48 2.54 13.68
N GLY A 169 -16.64 3.65 12.98
CA GLY A 169 -15.83 4.07 11.84
C GLY A 169 -15.80 3.08 10.67
N ILE A 170 -15.04 3.43 9.65
CA ILE A 170 -14.86 2.62 8.44
C ILE A 170 -13.47 1.96 8.39
N MET A 171 -13.33 0.89 7.59
CA MET A 171 -12.04 0.31 7.23
C MET A 171 -11.38 1.11 6.10
N CYS A 172 -10.06 1.35 6.23
CA CYS A 172 -9.28 1.95 5.16
C CYS A 172 -8.22 0.97 4.65
N PHE A 173 -8.17 0.77 3.35
CA PHE A 173 -7.22 -0.13 2.70
C PHE A 173 -5.90 0.56 2.31
N ALA A 174 -5.83 1.89 2.39
CA ALA A 174 -4.60 2.63 2.17
C ALA A 174 -3.71 2.66 3.42
N GLY A 175 -2.42 2.90 3.21
CA GLY A 175 -1.46 3.09 4.30
C GLY A 175 -1.29 4.57 4.61
N HIS A 176 -1.30 4.94 5.89
CA HIS A 176 -1.24 6.33 6.37
C HIS A 176 -0.27 6.49 7.53
N ASP A 177 0.19 7.72 7.79
CA ASP A 177 1.10 8.05 8.88
C ASP A 177 0.46 7.79 10.24
N ALA A 178 -0.84 8.06 10.38
CA ALA A 178 -1.61 7.71 11.57
C ALA A 178 -1.48 6.22 11.93
N GLY A 179 -1.44 5.32 10.93
CA GLY A 179 -1.26 3.89 11.18
C GLY A 179 0.12 3.53 11.72
N ILE A 180 1.16 4.28 11.36
CA ILE A 180 2.50 4.10 11.92
C ILE A 180 2.55 4.60 13.36
N LEU A 181 1.92 5.75 13.63
CA LEU A 181 1.90 6.38 14.95
C LEU A 181 0.97 5.66 15.92
N ALA A 182 -0.14 5.06 15.46
CA ALA A 182 -1.06 4.27 16.27
C ALA A 182 -0.38 3.09 16.99
N MET A 183 0.73 2.59 16.45
CA MET A 183 1.54 1.56 17.13
C MET A 183 2.30 2.09 18.35
N LYS A 184 2.32 3.41 18.60
CA LYS A 184 3.15 4.05 19.63
C LYS A 184 2.38 5.00 20.54
N ILE A 185 1.40 5.70 20.01
CA ILE A 185 0.59 6.70 20.73
C ILE A 185 -0.87 6.57 20.27
N PRO A 186 -1.85 7.06 21.06
CA PRO A 186 -3.23 7.16 20.60
C PRO A 186 -3.30 7.92 19.27
N ALA A 187 -3.95 7.34 18.27
CA ALA A 187 -4.11 7.98 16.97
C ALA A 187 -5.52 7.74 16.43
N ALA A 188 -6.01 8.67 15.62
CA ALA A 188 -7.22 8.53 14.84
C ALA A 188 -7.04 9.22 13.49
N MET A 189 -7.95 8.90 12.57
CA MET A 189 -7.90 9.39 11.20
C MET A 189 -9.30 9.68 10.70
N VAL A 190 -9.44 10.74 9.92
CA VAL A 190 -10.67 11.14 9.23
C VAL A 190 -10.37 11.21 7.74
N LEU A 191 -11.24 10.61 6.93
CA LEU A 191 -11.23 10.74 5.47
C LEU A 191 -12.28 11.77 5.06
N THR A 192 -11.91 12.71 4.18
CA THR A 192 -12.84 13.62 3.52
C THR A 192 -13.21 13.10 2.14
N ARG A 193 -14.40 13.39 1.70
CA ARG A 193 -14.93 12.91 0.43
C ARG A 193 -14.04 13.28 -0.77
N ASN A 194 -13.83 12.30 -1.63
CA ASN A 194 -13.27 12.43 -2.97
C ASN A 194 -14.37 12.17 -3.99
N PRO A 195 -14.94 13.19 -4.62
CA PRO A 195 -16.10 13.01 -5.51
C PRO A 195 -15.82 12.12 -6.74
N SER A 196 -14.56 12.03 -7.16
CA SER A 196 -14.17 11.21 -8.32
C SER A 196 -13.76 9.79 -7.95
N GLY A 197 -13.33 9.55 -6.70
CA GLY A 197 -12.69 8.31 -6.28
C GLY A 197 -11.31 8.06 -6.91
N ILE A 198 -10.84 8.99 -7.75
CA ILE A 198 -9.53 8.87 -8.41
C ILE A 198 -8.45 9.26 -7.41
N SER A 199 -7.42 8.40 -7.28
CA SER A 199 -6.28 8.65 -6.41
C SER A 199 -4.97 8.35 -7.13
N HIS A 200 -3.86 8.94 -6.65
CA HIS A 200 -2.52 8.87 -7.23
C HIS A 200 -2.47 9.36 -8.71
N SER A 201 -3.32 10.34 -9.03
CA SER A 201 -3.47 10.92 -10.36
C SER A 201 -3.65 12.43 -10.25
N PRO A 202 -3.35 13.23 -11.31
CA PRO A 202 -3.63 14.66 -11.34
C PRO A 202 -5.10 15.03 -11.15
N GLU A 203 -6.02 14.09 -11.38
CA GLU A 203 -7.47 14.25 -11.19
C GLU A 203 -7.94 13.99 -9.76
N GLU A 204 -7.04 13.63 -8.84
CA GLU A 204 -7.38 13.48 -7.41
C GLU A 204 -7.89 14.82 -6.85
N ALA A 205 -9.05 14.78 -6.22
CA ALA A 205 -9.70 15.97 -5.67
C ALA A 205 -10.40 15.68 -4.36
N ALA A 206 -10.40 16.67 -3.46
CA ALA A 206 -11.21 16.64 -2.25
C ALA A 206 -12.36 17.64 -2.38
N ASP A 207 -13.51 17.31 -1.77
CA ASP A 207 -14.56 18.29 -1.56
C ASP A 207 -14.14 19.24 -0.42
N LEU A 208 -14.08 20.55 -0.71
CA LEU A 208 -13.52 21.52 0.24
C LEU A 208 -14.47 21.80 1.42
N ASP A 209 -15.78 21.71 1.22
CA ASP A 209 -16.76 21.92 2.29
C ASP A 209 -16.72 20.74 3.28
N ASP A 210 -16.60 19.51 2.75
CA ASP A 210 -16.43 18.30 3.56
C ASP A 210 -15.08 18.29 4.28
N ALA A 211 -14.02 18.74 3.63
CA ALA A 211 -12.69 18.87 4.25
C ALA A 211 -12.71 19.90 5.40
N ALA A 212 -13.39 21.03 5.23
CA ALA A 212 -13.56 22.05 6.27
C ALA A 212 -14.37 21.51 7.46
N ALA A 213 -15.43 20.73 7.19
CA ALA A 213 -16.23 20.09 8.22
C ALA A 213 -15.42 19.04 9.01
N ALA A 214 -14.66 18.20 8.32
CA ALA A 214 -13.76 17.22 8.95
C ALA A 214 -12.67 17.89 9.80
N ALA A 215 -12.04 18.94 9.29
CA ALA A 215 -11.06 19.74 10.05
C ALA A 215 -11.68 20.37 11.30
N THR A 216 -12.93 20.84 11.22
CA THR A 216 -13.65 21.38 12.37
C THR A 216 -13.88 20.32 13.43
N ALA A 217 -14.31 19.10 13.06
CA ALA A 217 -14.46 17.99 13.99
C ALA A 217 -13.15 17.63 14.70
N ILE A 218 -12.02 17.63 13.98
CA ILE A 218 -10.69 17.41 14.55
C ILE A 218 -10.32 18.52 15.55
N LEU A 219 -10.57 19.78 15.23
CA LEU A 219 -10.28 20.92 16.10
C LEU A 219 -11.09 20.89 17.40
N GLU A 220 -12.29 20.34 17.40
CA GLU A 220 -13.11 20.16 18.60
C GLU A 220 -12.51 19.13 19.57
N VAL A 221 -11.83 18.11 19.05
CA VAL A 221 -11.17 17.06 19.85
C VAL A 221 -9.89 17.59 20.53
N VAL A 222 -9.18 18.54 19.93
CA VAL A 222 -7.89 19.04 20.46
C VAL A 222 -8.03 20.28 21.35
N ARG A 223 -9.22 20.81 21.54
CA ARG A 223 -9.53 21.92 22.45
C ARG A 223 -9.76 21.44 23.88
#